data_341f1e43a30a13b5b776be7d5899cd71
#
_entry.id   341f1e43a30a13b5b776be7d5899cd71
#
_cell.length_a   1.000
_cell.length_b   1.000
_cell.length_c   1.000
_cell.angle_alpha   90.00
_cell.angle_beta   90.00
_cell.angle_gamma   90.00
#
_symmetry.space_group_name_H-M   'P 1'
#
loop_
_entity.id
_entity.type
_entity.pdbx_description
1 polymer ?
#
loop_
_entity_poly.entity_id
_entity_poly.type
_entity_poly.pdbx_seq_one_letter_code
_entity_poly.pdbx_strand_id
1 'polypeptide(L)' 'EFICSECFLVKHRSQLAYVTDDGQPVCEECAA' A
#
# COMPACT_ATOMS: atom_id res chain seq x y z
N GLU A 1 0.36 10.58 -0.09
CA GLU A 1 -0.41 9.56 -0.85
C GLU A 1 0.52 8.58 -1.52
N PHE A 2 0.00 7.41 -1.73
CA PHE A 2 0.76 6.37 -2.43
C PHE A 2 -0.21 5.50 -3.24
N ILE A 3 0.32 4.74 -4.19
CA ILE A 3 -0.48 3.83 -4.98
C ILE A 3 -0.19 2.41 -4.49
N CYS A 4 -1.24 1.74 -3.98
CA CYS A 4 -1.10 0.37 -3.50
C CYS A 4 -0.71 -0.55 -4.65
N SER A 5 0.33 -1.36 -4.45
CA SER A 5 0.82 -2.24 -5.51
C SER A 5 -0.07 -3.47 -5.71
N GLU A 6 -0.99 -3.71 -4.78
CA GLU A 6 -1.87 -4.86 -4.88
C GLU A 6 -3.20 -4.52 -5.51
N CYS A 7 -3.83 -3.43 -5.06
CA CYS A 7 -5.13 -3.05 -5.60
C CYS A 7 -5.05 -1.91 -6.60
N PHE A 8 -3.88 -1.28 -6.72
CA PHE A 8 -3.63 -0.21 -7.70
C PHE A 8 -4.53 1.00 -7.50
N LEU A 9 -4.88 1.27 -6.25
CA LEU A 9 -5.70 2.42 -5.91
C LEU A 9 -4.87 3.41 -5.12
N VAL A 10 -5.15 4.71 -5.35
CA VAL A 10 -4.48 5.76 -4.61
C VAL A 10 -5.00 5.75 -3.18
N LYS A 11 -4.09 5.69 -2.22
CA LYS A 11 -4.44 5.63 -0.81
C LYS A 11 -3.70 6.73 -0.05
N HIS A 12 -4.25 7.09 1.11
CA HIS A 12 -3.55 8.00 2.01
C HIS A 12 -2.42 7.27 2.71
N ARG A 13 -1.40 8.03 3.10
CA ARG A 13 -0.24 7.44 3.78
C ARG A 13 -0.65 6.72 5.06
N SER A 14 -1.69 7.20 5.70
CA SER A 14 -2.18 6.55 6.93
C SER A 14 -2.73 5.16 6.67
N GLN A 15 -2.99 4.83 5.42
CA GLN A 15 -3.50 3.51 5.03
C GLN A 15 -2.39 2.56 4.64
N LEU A 16 -1.15 3.01 4.69
CA LEU A 16 -0.01 2.18 4.34
C LEU A 16 0.24 1.15 5.44
N ALA A 17 0.16 -0.13 5.08
CA ALA A 17 0.41 -1.21 6.04
C ALA A 17 1.89 -1.52 6.13
N TYR A 18 2.52 -1.73 5.00
CA TYR A 18 3.95 -2.02 4.96
C TYR A 18 4.46 -1.82 3.54
N VAL A 19 5.77 -1.83 3.43
CA VAL A 19 6.45 -1.78 2.13
C VAL A 19 7.23 -3.08 1.97
N THR A 20 7.08 -3.72 0.83
CA THR A 20 7.78 -4.98 0.57
C THR A 20 9.27 -4.73 0.34
N ASP A 21 10.03 -5.82 0.28
CA ASP A 21 11.47 -5.73 0.02
C ASP A 21 11.77 -5.09 -1.33
N ASP A 22 10.84 -5.20 -2.26
CA ASP A 22 10.97 -4.57 -3.58
C ASP A 22 10.72 -3.08 -3.53
N GLY A 23 10.26 -2.56 -2.38
CA GLY A 23 9.91 -1.16 -2.28
C GLY A 23 8.48 -0.88 -2.69
N GLN A 24 7.64 -1.90 -2.75
CA GLN A 24 6.25 -1.77 -3.18
C GLN A 24 5.35 -1.50 -1.97
N PRO A 25 4.60 -0.41 -1.98
CA PRO A 25 3.70 -0.12 -0.86
C PRO A 25 2.45 -0.98 -0.92
N VAL A 26 1.98 -1.39 0.24
CA VAL A 26 0.76 -2.20 0.36
C VAL A 26 -0.16 -1.54 1.36
N CYS A 27 -1.41 -1.33 0.98
CA CYS A 27 -2.38 -0.69 1.86
C CYS A 27 -2.94 -1.70 2.86
N GLU A 28 -3.59 -1.17 3.90
CA GLU A 28 -4.11 -2.00 4.97
C GLU A 28 -5.20 -2.94 4.49
N GLU A 29 -5.97 -2.51 3.52
CA GLU A 29 -7.04 -3.36 2.97
C GLU A 29 -6.48 -4.58 2.28
N CYS A 30 -5.38 -4.42 1.57
CA CYS A 30 -4.76 -5.55 0.88
C CYS A 30 -3.93 -6.39 1.83
N ALA A 31 -3.42 -5.78 2.90
CA ALA A 31 -2.61 -6.50 3.88
C ALA A 31 -3.45 -7.31 4.86
N ALA A 32 -4.73 -6.98 4.95
CA ALA A 32 -5.61 -7.65 5.90
C ALA A 32 -5.90 -9.09 5.53
#